data_d7936c2dc442132f5e3cad707fea40c4
#
_entry.id   d7936c2dc442132f5e3cad707fea40c4
#
_cell.length_a   1.000
_cell.length_b   1.000
_cell.length_c   1.000
_cell.angle_alpha   90.00
_cell.angle_beta   90.00
_cell.angle_gamma   90.00
#
_symmetry.space_group_name_H-M   'P 1'
#
loop_
_entity.id
_entity.type
_entity.pdbx_description
1 polymer ?
#
loop_
_entity_poly.entity_id
_entity_poly.type
_entity_poly.pdbx_seq_one_letter_code
_entity_poly.pdbx_strand_id
1 'polypeptide(L)'
;TALGVVNSYKIASASKRMLAIGLGAEDFRTDMRMERSEDASEILFARNLISLNAHAAGIMAMDYVYSNIKNTEGFRADVKLGKQLGYTGKSVVHPNQIGVVHELYTPTIKEIESAKEILNAYEDALKNASGVTSLNGKMIDKPMVTRAMSILSYAKAAGMEV
;
A
#
# COMPACT_ATOMS: atom_id res chain seq x y z
N THR A 1 -16.40 -7.49 10.90
CA THR A 1 -16.98 -7.19 12.22
C THR A 1 -16.04 -6.34 13.05
N ALA A 2 -16.57 -5.62 14.05
CA ALA A 2 -15.76 -4.86 15.01
C ALA A 2 -14.73 -5.76 15.73
N LEU A 3 -15.17 -6.94 16.17
CA LEU A 3 -14.29 -7.91 16.81
C LEU A 3 -13.15 -8.39 15.87
N GLY A 4 -13.44 -8.56 14.57
CA GLY A 4 -12.43 -8.90 13.56
C GLY A 4 -11.40 -7.80 13.39
N VAL A 5 -11.83 -6.54 13.36
CA VAL A 5 -10.93 -5.38 13.27
C VAL A 5 -10.04 -5.27 14.52
N VAL A 6 -10.60 -5.40 15.71
CA VAL A 6 -9.84 -5.38 16.98
C VAL A 6 -8.81 -6.51 17.04
N ASN A 7 -9.13 -7.69 16.52
CA ASN A 7 -8.23 -8.83 16.51
C ASN A 7 -7.42 -9.00 15.21
N SER A 8 -7.41 -8.00 14.34
CA SER A 8 -6.82 -8.14 12.99
C SER A 8 -5.35 -8.54 12.98
N TYR A 9 -4.54 -8.10 13.95
CA TYR A 9 -3.16 -8.57 14.09
C TYR A 9 -3.08 -10.07 14.40
N LYS A 10 -3.91 -10.56 15.34
CA LYS A 10 -3.95 -12.00 15.69
C LYS A 10 -4.39 -12.83 14.48
N ILE A 11 -5.37 -12.32 13.71
CA ILE A 11 -5.83 -12.97 12.48
C ILE A 11 -4.71 -12.98 11.44
N ALA A 12 -4.07 -11.83 11.18
CA ALA A 12 -3.00 -11.69 10.20
C ALA A 12 -1.78 -12.58 10.50
N SER A 13 -1.45 -12.77 11.78
CA SER A 13 -0.30 -13.56 12.24
C SER A 13 -0.63 -15.02 12.57
N ALA A 14 -1.88 -15.46 12.39
CA ALA A 14 -2.34 -16.79 12.82
C ALA A 14 -1.69 -17.95 12.06
N SER A 15 -1.18 -17.72 10.86
CA SER A 15 -0.57 -18.77 10.03
C SER A 15 0.45 -18.18 9.06
N LYS A 16 1.54 -18.92 8.83
CA LYS A 16 2.52 -18.62 7.75
C LYS A 16 1.92 -18.72 6.32
N ARG A 17 0.72 -19.26 6.19
CA ARG A 17 -0.03 -19.33 4.92
C ARG A 17 -0.81 -18.04 4.62
N MET A 18 -0.91 -17.13 5.59
CA MET A 18 -1.54 -15.83 5.38
C MET A 18 -0.66 -14.97 4.47
N LEU A 19 -1.21 -14.54 3.34
CA LEU A 19 -0.52 -13.69 2.38
C LEU A 19 -1.01 -12.25 2.43
N ALA A 20 -2.27 -12.04 2.81
CA ALA A 20 -2.88 -10.73 2.85
C ALA A 20 -4.06 -10.69 3.83
N ILE A 21 -4.39 -9.49 4.29
CA ILE A 21 -5.62 -9.19 5.03
C ILE A 21 -6.27 -7.93 4.46
N GLY A 22 -7.58 -7.86 4.52
CA GLY A 22 -8.35 -6.69 4.08
C GLY A 22 -9.56 -6.42 4.96
N LEU A 23 -10.15 -5.23 4.79
CA LEU A 23 -11.36 -4.81 5.47
C LEU A 23 -12.59 -5.13 4.62
N GLY A 24 -13.51 -5.95 5.13
CA GLY A 24 -14.88 -6.07 4.61
C GLY A 24 -15.70 -4.87 5.06
N ALA A 25 -15.55 -3.75 4.34
CA ALA A 25 -16.05 -2.45 4.81
C ALA A 25 -17.58 -2.40 4.92
N GLU A 26 -18.32 -3.04 4.01
CA GLU A 26 -19.79 -3.06 4.06
C GLU A 26 -20.29 -3.86 5.27
N ASP A 27 -19.70 -5.05 5.50
CA ASP A 27 -20.04 -5.86 6.67
C ASP A 27 -19.67 -5.15 7.97
N PHE A 28 -18.53 -4.44 7.97
CA PHE A 28 -18.08 -3.67 9.13
C PHE A 28 -19.03 -2.50 9.43
N ARG A 29 -19.47 -1.74 8.42
CA ARG A 29 -20.48 -0.69 8.58
C ARG A 29 -21.79 -1.24 9.17
N THR A 30 -22.23 -2.38 8.65
CA THR A 30 -23.44 -3.04 9.12
C THR A 30 -23.32 -3.48 10.59
N ASP A 31 -22.21 -4.13 10.94
CA ASP A 31 -21.92 -4.59 12.30
C ASP A 31 -21.87 -3.43 13.31
N MET A 32 -21.24 -2.33 12.90
CA MET A 32 -21.08 -1.11 13.70
C MET A 32 -22.29 -0.17 13.65
N ARG A 33 -23.30 -0.47 12.81
CA ARG A 33 -24.48 0.39 12.55
C ARG A 33 -24.10 1.82 12.12
N MET A 34 -23.04 1.91 11.28
CA MET A 34 -22.54 3.20 10.77
C MET A 34 -23.35 3.68 9.59
N GLU A 35 -23.60 4.98 9.52
CA GLU A 35 -24.03 5.64 8.30
C GLU A 35 -22.84 5.78 7.34
N ARG A 36 -23.09 5.58 6.05
CA ARG A 36 -22.07 5.68 5.02
C ARG A 36 -21.84 7.14 4.66
N SER A 37 -20.61 7.61 4.75
CA SER A 37 -20.18 8.89 4.20
C SER A 37 -19.66 8.76 2.76
N GLU A 38 -19.61 9.85 2.02
CA GLU A 38 -19.08 9.87 0.64
C GLU A 38 -17.56 9.63 0.60
N ASP A 39 -16.85 10.13 1.60
CA ASP A 39 -15.39 10.06 1.73
C ASP A 39 -14.89 8.86 2.53
N ALA A 40 -15.80 7.99 2.99
CA ALA A 40 -15.51 6.82 3.81
C ALA A 40 -14.76 7.14 5.13
N SER A 41 -14.95 8.35 5.67
CA SER A 41 -14.31 8.79 6.93
C SER A 41 -14.72 7.94 8.13
N GLU A 42 -15.94 7.39 8.14
CA GLU A 42 -16.46 6.53 9.20
C GLU A 42 -15.67 5.22 9.36
N ILE A 43 -15.03 4.72 8.32
CA ILE A 43 -14.20 3.50 8.36
C ILE A 43 -12.71 3.78 8.43
N LEU A 44 -12.28 5.04 8.41
CA LEU A 44 -10.87 5.42 8.29
C LEU A 44 -10.00 4.82 9.40
N PHE A 45 -10.49 4.80 10.64
CA PHE A 45 -9.78 4.18 11.76
C PHE A 45 -9.56 2.68 11.54
N ALA A 46 -10.61 1.95 11.18
CA ALA A 46 -10.51 0.51 10.90
C ALA A 46 -9.59 0.23 9.71
N ARG A 47 -9.69 1.04 8.65
CA ARG A 47 -8.84 0.99 7.46
C ARG A 47 -7.36 1.15 7.83
N ASN A 48 -7.01 2.16 8.63
CA ASN A 48 -5.64 2.35 9.12
C ASN A 48 -5.16 1.17 9.98
N LEU A 49 -6.00 0.67 10.88
CA LEU A 49 -5.65 -0.43 11.77
C LEU A 49 -5.38 -1.74 11.02
N ILE A 50 -6.17 -2.04 9.98
CA ILE A 50 -5.93 -3.21 9.12
C ILE A 50 -4.58 -3.10 8.39
N SER A 51 -4.27 -1.94 7.81
CA SER A 51 -2.98 -1.72 7.15
C SER A 51 -1.82 -1.87 8.13
N LEU A 52 -1.90 -1.21 9.29
CA LEU A 52 -0.89 -1.31 10.35
C LEU A 52 -0.64 -2.76 10.78
N ASN A 53 -1.71 -3.51 11.02
CA ASN A 53 -1.62 -4.89 11.48
C ASN A 53 -1.14 -5.86 10.40
N ALA A 54 -1.45 -5.62 9.13
CA ALA A 54 -0.88 -6.35 8.01
C ALA A 54 0.64 -6.19 7.96
N HIS A 55 1.12 -4.95 8.02
CA HIS A 55 2.57 -4.66 8.05
C HIS A 55 3.26 -5.22 9.28
N ALA A 56 2.65 -5.12 10.45
CA ALA A 56 3.18 -5.72 11.69
C ALA A 56 3.28 -7.25 11.61
N ALA A 57 2.37 -7.90 10.88
CA ALA A 57 2.39 -9.34 10.63
C ALA A 57 3.29 -9.75 9.44
N GLY A 58 3.86 -8.79 8.70
CA GLY A 58 4.70 -9.05 7.52
C GLY A 58 3.94 -9.58 6.31
N ILE A 59 2.64 -9.26 6.17
CA ILE A 59 1.78 -9.67 5.05
C ILE A 59 1.23 -8.45 4.30
N MET A 60 0.66 -8.67 3.12
CA MET A 60 0.06 -7.61 2.31
C MET A 60 -1.22 -7.04 2.94
N ALA A 61 -1.39 -5.74 2.83
CA ALA A 61 -2.64 -5.06 3.10
C ALA A 61 -3.43 -4.89 1.78
N MET A 62 -4.62 -5.50 1.69
CA MET A 62 -5.53 -5.35 0.56
C MET A 62 -6.67 -4.40 0.93
N ASP A 63 -6.78 -3.31 0.20
CA ASP A 63 -7.79 -2.30 0.50
C ASP A 63 -9.21 -2.77 0.11
N TYR A 64 -10.21 -2.18 0.76
CA TYR A 64 -11.62 -2.53 0.57
C TYR A 64 -12.15 -2.15 -0.83
N VAL A 65 -13.32 -2.66 -1.19
CA VAL A 65 -13.98 -2.38 -2.47
C VAL A 65 -14.64 -0.99 -2.47
N TYR A 66 -14.57 -0.29 -3.59
CA TYR A 66 -15.31 0.93 -3.84
C TYR A 66 -16.54 0.61 -4.72
N SER A 67 -17.72 0.65 -4.12
CA SER A 67 -18.95 0.13 -4.74
C SER A 67 -19.61 1.08 -5.76
N ASN A 68 -19.33 2.40 -5.73
CA ASN A 68 -19.88 3.33 -6.70
C ASN A 68 -19.12 3.29 -8.03
N ILE A 69 -19.43 2.31 -8.88
CA ILE A 69 -18.76 2.07 -10.17
C ILE A 69 -18.89 3.23 -11.18
N LYS A 70 -19.85 4.14 -10.98
CA LYS A 70 -20.05 5.30 -11.86
C LYS A 70 -19.18 6.49 -11.48
N ASN A 71 -18.68 6.56 -10.26
CA ASN A 71 -17.84 7.66 -9.78
C ASN A 71 -16.35 7.30 -9.90
N THR A 72 -15.79 7.44 -11.11
CA THR A 72 -14.38 7.12 -11.38
C THR A 72 -13.42 8.04 -10.64
N GLU A 73 -13.73 9.33 -10.50
CA GLU A 73 -12.87 10.28 -9.79
C GLU A 73 -12.84 9.99 -8.28
N GLY A 74 -14.00 9.70 -7.68
CA GLY A 74 -14.05 9.26 -6.29
C GLY A 74 -13.29 7.95 -6.07
N PHE A 75 -13.40 6.99 -6.99
CA PHE A 75 -12.61 5.76 -6.95
C PHE A 75 -11.11 6.04 -7.03
N ARG A 76 -10.68 6.91 -7.94
CA ARG A 76 -9.28 7.32 -8.09
C ARG A 76 -8.73 7.96 -6.81
N ALA A 77 -9.49 8.84 -6.19
CA ALA A 77 -9.13 9.47 -4.92
C ALA A 77 -9.00 8.44 -3.79
N ASP A 78 -9.94 7.49 -3.71
CA ASP A 78 -9.94 6.43 -2.71
C ASP A 78 -8.76 5.45 -2.87
N VAL A 79 -8.38 5.09 -4.12
CA VAL A 79 -7.18 4.28 -4.41
C VAL A 79 -5.90 5.02 -4.00
N LYS A 80 -5.79 6.33 -4.29
CA LYS A 80 -4.65 7.15 -3.85
C LYS A 80 -4.52 7.18 -2.34
N LEU A 81 -5.63 7.39 -1.65
CA LEU A 81 -5.65 7.35 -0.18
C LEU A 81 -5.21 5.98 0.35
N GLY A 82 -5.72 4.88 -0.22
CA GLY A 82 -5.29 3.53 0.14
C GLY A 82 -3.77 3.35 0.01
N LYS A 83 -3.19 3.78 -1.11
CA LYS A 83 -1.73 3.75 -1.32
C LYS A 83 -0.98 4.58 -0.28
N GLN A 84 -1.48 5.76 0.09
CA GLN A 84 -0.89 6.62 1.16
C GLN A 84 -0.97 5.96 2.54
N LEU A 85 -2.01 5.19 2.81
CA LEU A 85 -2.20 4.44 4.06
C LEU A 85 -1.40 3.13 4.11
N GLY A 86 -0.59 2.82 3.08
CA GLY A 86 0.28 1.66 3.04
C GLY A 86 -0.37 0.38 2.49
N TYR A 87 -1.53 0.48 1.86
CA TYR A 87 -2.11 -0.65 1.15
C TYR A 87 -1.29 -1.01 -0.08
N THR A 88 -1.13 -2.31 -0.33
CA THR A 88 -0.32 -2.86 -1.44
C THR A 88 -1.17 -3.18 -2.67
N GLY A 89 -2.48 -3.12 -2.54
CA GLY A 89 -3.44 -3.36 -3.60
C GLY A 89 -4.85 -2.94 -3.21
N LYS A 90 -5.77 -3.02 -4.16
CA LYS A 90 -7.16 -2.61 -4.02
C LYS A 90 -8.09 -3.70 -4.54
N SER A 91 -9.06 -4.11 -3.73
CA SER A 91 -10.15 -4.97 -4.20
C SER A 91 -11.09 -4.17 -5.10
N VAL A 92 -11.54 -4.78 -6.19
CA VAL A 92 -12.43 -4.15 -7.17
C VAL A 92 -13.71 -4.96 -7.35
N VAL A 93 -14.81 -4.31 -7.67
CA VAL A 93 -16.12 -4.95 -7.92
C VAL A 93 -16.51 -4.92 -9.39
N HIS A 94 -15.72 -4.23 -10.24
CA HIS A 94 -16.03 -4.12 -11.66
C HIS A 94 -14.73 -4.05 -12.49
N PRO A 95 -14.67 -4.68 -13.69
CA PRO A 95 -13.48 -4.66 -14.54
C PRO A 95 -12.97 -3.27 -14.91
N ASN A 96 -13.86 -2.29 -15.06
CA ASN A 96 -13.48 -0.89 -15.38
C ASN A 96 -12.58 -0.26 -14.30
N GLN A 97 -12.56 -0.79 -13.09
CA GLN A 97 -11.73 -0.29 -12.00
C GLN A 97 -10.28 -0.78 -12.09
N ILE A 98 -10.02 -1.88 -12.79
CA ILE A 98 -8.70 -2.52 -12.87
C ILE A 98 -7.66 -1.56 -13.44
N GLY A 99 -7.97 -0.88 -14.56
CA GLY A 99 -7.05 0.06 -15.19
C GLY A 99 -6.62 1.20 -14.28
N VAL A 100 -7.55 1.74 -13.49
CA VAL A 100 -7.24 2.81 -12.52
C VAL A 100 -6.32 2.30 -11.40
N VAL A 101 -6.54 1.08 -10.90
CA VAL A 101 -5.66 0.48 -9.87
C VAL A 101 -4.27 0.27 -10.44
N HIS A 102 -4.14 -0.31 -11.63
CA HIS A 102 -2.85 -0.52 -12.28
C HIS A 102 -2.11 0.80 -12.50
N GLU A 103 -2.78 1.82 -13.06
CA GLU A 103 -2.19 3.15 -13.27
C GLU A 103 -1.60 3.74 -11.98
N LEU A 104 -2.31 3.62 -10.86
CA LEU A 104 -1.92 4.26 -9.60
C LEU A 104 -0.91 3.47 -8.78
N TYR A 105 -0.91 2.13 -8.90
CA TYR A 105 0.04 1.28 -8.16
C TYR A 105 1.31 1.00 -8.95
N THR A 106 1.28 1.02 -10.28
CA THR A 106 2.48 0.85 -11.12
C THR A 106 3.41 2.06 -10.95
N PRO A 107 4.68 1.88 -10.62
CA PRO A 107 5.62 2.97 -10.53
C PRO A 107 5.84 3.66 -11.88
N THR A 108 6.03 4.97 -11.85
CA THR A 108 6.43 5.75 -13.01
C THR A 108 7.91 5.52 -13.36
N ILE A 109 8.30 5.78 -14.61
CA ILE A 109 9.71 5.71 -15.04
C ILE A 109 10.58 6.59 -14.16
N LYS A 110 10.12 7.80 -13.82
CA LYS A 110 10.85 8.72 -12.93
C LYS A 110 11.07 8.15 -11.52
N GLU A 111 10.07 7.45 -10.96
CA GLU A 111 10.22 6.78 -9.66
C GLU A 111 11.22 5.63 -9.74
N ILE A 112 11.22 4.87 -10.83
CA ILE A 112 12.17 3.76 -11.08
C ILE A 112 13.60 4.30 -11.20
N GLU A 113 13.81 5.36 -12.00
CA GLU A 113 15.12 6.00 -12.15
C GLU A 113 15.64 6.53 -10.81
N SER A 114 14.80 7.25 -10.08
CA SER A 114 15.16 7.74 -8.74
C SER A 114 15.47 6.62 -7.74
N ALA A 115 14.75 5.51 -7.82
CA ALA A 115 15.03 4.34 -6.99
C ALA A 115 16.38 3.71 -7.33
N LYS A 116 16.74 3.60 -8.61
CA LYS A 116 18.06 3.12 -9.06
C LYS A 116 19.19 4.03 -8.58
N GLU A 117 19.03 5.36 -8.70
CA GLU A 117 20.01 6.31 -8.20
C GLU A 117 20.27 6.17 -6.70
N ILE A 118 19.20 6.02 -5.89
CA ILE A 118 19.31 5.81 -4.44
C ILE A 118 20.09 4.52 -4.12
N LEU A 119 19.77 3.41 -4.81
CA LEU A 119 20.43 2.13 -4.58
C LEU A 119 21.91 2.19 -4.97
N ASN A 120 22.24 2.76 -6.14
CA ASN A 120 23.62 2.90 -6.60
C ASN A 120 24.46 3.76 -5.63
N ALA A 121 23.92 4.90 -5.20
CA ALA A 121 24.63 5.78 -4.26
C ALA A 121 24.84 5.08 -2.90
N TYR A 122 23.89 4.27 -2.44
CA TYR A 122 24.02 3.49 -1.21
C TYR A 122 25.06 2.38 -1.34
N GLU A 123 25.09 1.64 -2.44
CA GLU A 123 26.08 0.61 -2.70
C GLU A 123 27.51 1.18 -2.77
N ASP A 124 27.67 2.33 -3.41
CA ASP A 124 28.99 3.00 -3.51
C ASP A 124 29.46 3.51 -2.14
N ALA A 125 28.56 3.98 -1.28
CA ALA A 125 28.89 4.33 0.10
C ALA A 125 29.35 3.12 0.92
N LEU A 126 28.70 1.97 0.75
CA LEU A 126 29.10 0.72 1.43
C LEU A 126 30.49 0.27 1.00
N LYS A 127 30.81 0.33 -0.32
CA LYS A 127 32.14 -0.01 -0.85
C LYS A 127 33.23 0.89 -0.28
N ASN A 128 32.93 2.15 -0.03
CA ASN A 128 33.88 3.13 0.51
C ASN A 128 33.90 3.20 2.05
N ALA A 129 33.31 2.21 2.75
CA ALA A 129 33.17 2.14 4.21
C ALA A 129 32.56 3.43 4.82
N SER A 130 31.78 4.17 4.06
CA SER A 130 31.04 5.34 4.51
C SER A 130 29.63 4.89 4.92
N GLY A 131 29.30 4.97 6.20
CA GLY A 131 27.98 4.58 6.70
C GLY A 131 26.85 5.58 6.35
N VAL A 132 27.21 6.73 5.76
CA VAL A 132 26.29 7.82 5.38
C VAL A 132 26.65 8.31 4.00
N THR A 133 25.66 8.39 3.12
CA THR A 133 25.82 9.01 1.80
C THR A 133 24.72 10.03 1.56
N SER A 134 24.93 10.95 0.64
CA SER A 134 23.92 11.91 0.22
C SER A 134 23.75 11.88 -1.30
N LEU A 135 22.52 12.00 -1.76
CA LEU A 135 22.17 12.19 -3.15
C LEU A 135 21.39 13.48 -3.29
N ASN A 136 21.83 14.39 -4.16
CA ASN A 136 21.19 15.70 -4.38
C ASN A 136 20.96 16.50 -3.08
N GLY A 137 21.92 16.45 -2.13
CA GLY A 137 21.86 17.15 -0.85
C GLY A 137 20.93 16.51 0.20
N LYS A 138 20.37 15.35 -0.07
CA LYS A 138 19.55 14.58 0.88
C LYS A 138 20.34 13.36 1.37
N MET A 139 20.36 13.16 2.69
CA MET A 139 20.94 11.95 3.29
C MET A 139 20.17 10.73 2.84
N ILE A 140 20.88 9.69 2.40
CA ILE A 140 20.31 8.39 2.10
C ILE A 140 20.46 7.52 3.34
N ASP A 141 19.32 7.03 3.84
CA ASP A 141 19.23 6.13 4.97
C ASP A 141 18.61 4.77 4.57
N LYS A 142 18.68 3.81 5.48
CA LYS A 142 18.13 2.46 5.24
C LYS A 142 16.64 2.45 4.89
N PRO A 143 15.76 3.26 5.49
CA PRO A 143 14.37 3.40 5.07
C PRO A 143 14.19 3.83 3.61
N MET A 144 15.01 4.77 3.11
CA MET A 144 14.98 5.19 1.71
C MET A 144 15.38 4.05 0.77
N VAL A 145 16.42 3.30 1.13
CA VAL A 145 16.87 2.11 0.38
C VAL A 145 15.76 1.05 0.33
N THR A 146 15.13 0.75 1.46
CA THR A 146 14.01 -0.21 1.51
C THR A 146 12.85 0.23 0.61
N ARG A 147 12.51 1.53 0.61
CA ARG A 147 11.49 2.09 -0.29
C ARG A 147 11.87 1.97 -1.76
N ALA A 148 13.12 2.27 -2.10
CA ALA A 148 13.64 2.13 -3.46
C ALA A 148 13.56 0.69 -3.95
N MET A 149 13.95 -0.30 -3.14
CA MET A 149 13.79 -1.72 -3.44
C MET A 149 12.33 -2.10 -3.68
N SER A 150 11.39 -1.58 -2.89
CA SER A 150 9.96 -1.83 -3.07
C SER A 150 9.46 -1.28 -4.40
N ILE A 151 9.87 -0.07 -4.80
CA ILE A 151 9.51 0.52 -6.10
C ILE A 151 9.98 -0.38 -7.25
N LEU A 152 11.24 -0.85 -7.24
CA LEU A 152 11.74 -1.74 -8.28
C LEU A 152 11.03 -3.10 -8.29
N SER A 153 10.67 -3.62 -7.12
CA SER A 153 9.89 -4.86 -7.01
C SER A 153 8.50 -4.72 -7.65
N TYR A 154 7.79 -3.59 -7.39
CA TYR A 154 6.51 -3.31 -8.04
C TYR A 154 6.64 -3.12 -9.55
N ALA A 155 7.66 -2.41 -10.00
CA ALA A 155 7.92 -2.21 -11.43
C ALA A 155 8.15 -3.56 -12.14
N LYS A 156 8.97 -4.43 -11.56
CA LYS A 156 9.22 -5.78 -12.08
C LYS A 156 7.95 -6.62 -12.11
N ALA A 157 7.13 -6.58 -11.06
CA ALA A 157 5.86 -7.29 -11.02
C ALA A 157 4.85 -6.78 -12.07
N ALA A 158 4.94 -5.50 -12.46
CA ALA A 158 4.17 -4.89 -13.53
C ALA A 158 4.74 -5.16 -14.94
N GLY A 159 5.82 -5.95 -15.07
CA GLY A 159 6.45 -6.28 -16.36
C GLY A 159 7.31 -5.16 -16.94
N MET A 160 7.71 -4.17 -16.12
CA MET A 160 8.60 -3.09 -16.55
C MET A 160 10.08 -3.53 -16.47
N GLU A 161 10.90 -3.02 -17.35
CA GLU A 161 12.36 -3.19 -17.28
C GLU A 161 12.94 -2.38 -16.10
N VAL A 162 13.69 -3.05 -15.22
CA VAL A 162 14.27 -2.46 -14.02
C VAL A 162 15.74 -2.81 -13.90
#